data_fb74017bf56502da38e6963f58020c3f
#
_entry.id   fb74017bf56502da38e6963f58020c3f
#
_cell.length_a   1.000
_cell.length_b   1.000
_cell.length_c   1.000
_cell.angle_alpha   90.00
_cell.angle_beta   90.00
_cell.angle_gamma   90.00
#
_symmetry.space_group_name_H-M   'P 1'
#
loop_
_entity.id
_entity.type
_entity.pdbx_description
1 polymer ?
#
loop_
_entity_poly.entity_id
_entity_poly.type
_entity_poly.pdbx_seq_one_letter_code
_entity_poly.pdbx_strand_id
1 'polypeptide(L)'
;YYSRDEVPRFGLALARMVAHLTYLSEDSIEMKFGRRLQEGDRFAYDLARETEFQVESYLHYQGKRFVERFDANSYLYLTRAMDYFDLSASHGSLPEAFSRTDARFLVVSYTTDWLFPTSGSREVVSALVDAGRDVTFLEFDSPFGHDAFLIEHDQLRGVVAPFLEQTLHAVREVSE
;
A
#
# COMPACT_ATOMS: atom_id res chain seq x y z
N TYR A 1 -14.93 -21.46 2.10
CA TYR A 1 -14.59 -22.02 3.40
C TYR A 1 -15.79 -22.05 4.39
N TYR A 2 -16.92 -21.42 4.06
CA TYR A 2 -18.10 -21.37 4.96
C TYR A 2 -18.80 -22.72 5.17
N SER A 3 -18.56 -23.69 4.30
CA SER A 3 -19.15 -25.04 4.41
C SER A 3 -18.30 -26.02 5.22
N ARG A 4 -17.20 -25.56 5.81
CA ARG A 4 -16.26 -26.38 6.61
C ARG A 4 -16.05 -25.72 7.96
N ASP A 5 -15.93 -26.52 9.00
CA ASP A 5 -15.58 -26.05 10.35
C ASP A 5 -14.11 -25.56 10.47
N GLU A 6 -13.30 -25.79 9.42
CA GLU A 6 -11.89 -25.41 9.38
C GLU A 6 -11.71 -24.05 8.68
N VAL A 7 -11.22 -23.09 9.44
CA VAL A 7 -10.74 -21.78 8.90
C VAL A 7 -9.30 -21.97 8.42
N PRO A 8 -8.92 -21.50 7.21
CA PRO A 8 -7.56 -21.62 6.69
C PRO A 8 -6.60 -20.63 7.38
N ARG A 9 -6.41 -20.82 8.69
CA ARG A 9 -5.66 -19.89 9.55
C ARG A 9 -4.22 -19.68 9.10
N PHE A 10 -3.53 -20.76 8.71
CA PHE A 10 -2.13 -20.67 8.28
C PHE A 10 -1.99 -19.90 6.97
N GLY A 11 -2.81 -20.20 5.97
CA GLY A 11 -2.78 -19.49 4.69
C GLY A 11 -3.12 -18.01 4.83
N LEU A 12 -4.15 -17.68 5.63
CA LEU A 12 -4.55 -16.29 5.87
C LEU A 12 -3.47 -15.53 6.68
N ALA A 13 -2.87 -16.17 7.68
CA ALA A 13 -1.76 -15.59 8.44
C ALA A 13 -0.54 -15.32 7.53
N LEU A 14 -0.18 -16.30 6.67
CA LEU A 14 0.94 -16.17 5.74
C LEU A 14 0.70 -15.02 4.74
N ALA A 15 -0.51 -14.93 4.19
CA ALA A 15 -0.86 -13.82 3.30
C ALA A 15 -0.65 -12.44 3.98
N ARG A 16 -1.00 -12.32 5.26
CA ARG A 16 -0.75 -11.10 6.03
C ARG A 16 0.74 -10.85 6.30
N MET A 17 1.52 -11.89 6.58
CA MET A 17 2.98 -11.76 6.75
C MET A 17 3.63 -11.23 5.47
N VAL A 18 3.26 -11.78 4.31
CA VAL A 18 3.75 -11.31 3.00
C VAL A 18 3.36 -9.84 2.77
N ALA A 19 2.12 -9.46 3.08
CA ALA A 19 1.67 -8.07 2.97
C ALA A 19 2.53 -7.13 3.84
N HIS A 20 2.87 -7.51 5.07
CA HIS A 20 3.73 -6.70 5.94
C HIS A 20 5.17 -6.55 5.40
N LEU A 21 5.68 -7.53 4.69
CA LEU A 21 6.98 -7.40 4.01
C LEU A 21 6.89 -6.41 2.84
N THR A 22 5.78 -6.39 2.10
CA THR A 22 5.62 -5.50 0.93
C THR A 22 5.32 -4.05 1.31
N TYR A 23 4.91 -3.76 2.54
CA TYR A 23 4.67 -2.38 3.00
C TYR A 23 5.94 -1.64 3.39
N LEU A 24 7.00 -2.35 3.72
CA LEU A 24 8.26 -1.77 4.18
C LEU A 24 9.31 -1.85 3.06
N SER A 25 10.20 -0.86 3.00
CA SER A 25 11.42 -0.96 2.21
C SER A 25 12.45 -1.87 2.89
N GLU A 26 13.50 -2.26 2.16
CA GLU A 26 14.65 -2.97 2.72
C GLU A 26 15.28 -2.17 3.88
N ASP A 27 15.54 -0.89 3.67
CA ASP A 27 16.10 0.01 4.68
C ASP A 27 15.21 0.08 5.93
N SER A 28 13.90 0.15 5.74
CA SER A 28 12.94 0.21 6.84
C SER A 28 12.92 -1.08 7.67
N ILE A 29 13.01 -2.24 7.01
CA ILE A 29 13.11 -3.55 7.67
C ILE A 29 14.43 -3.64 8.44
N GLU A 30 15.54 -3.23 7.82
CA GLU A 30 16.86 -3.25 8.47
C GLU A 30 16.91 -2.30 9.69
N MET A 31 16.42 -1.09 9.57
CA MET A 31 16.33 -0.14 10.69
C MET A 31 15.47 -0.68 11.83
N LYS A 32 14.32 -1.29 11.49
CA LYS A 32 13.35 -1.76 12.48
C LYS A 32 13.78 -3.04 13.18
N PHE A 33 14.37 -3.97 12.46
CA PHE A 33 14.66 -5.32 12.97
C PHE A 33 16.14 -5.69 12.87
N GLY A 34 16.79 -5.42 11.72
CA GLY A 34 18.11 -5.92 11.43
C GLY A 34 18.23 -7.43 11.69
N ARG A 35 19.29 -7.83 12.38
CA ARG A 35 19.48 -9.20 12.86
C ARG A 35 19.23 -9.37 14.36
N ARG A 36 18.37 -8.54 14.94
CA ARG A 36 18.10 -8.57 16.39
C ARG A 36 17.35 -9.82 16.79
N LEU A 37 17.85 -10.45 17.85
CA LEU A 37 17.21 -11.61 18.48
C LEU A 37 16.09 -11.17 19.41
N GLN A 38 15.12 -12.06 19.66
CA GLN A 38 14.07 -11.87 20.64
C GLN A 38 14.63 -11.86 22.05
N GLU A 39 15.55 -12.79 22.34
CA GLU A 39 16.15 -12.99 23.64
C GLU A 39 17.64 -13.25 23.49
N GLY A 40 18.45 -12.59 24.35
CA GLY A 40 19.89 -12.79 24.39
C GLY A 40 20.63 -12.16 23.19
N ASP A 41 21.90 -12.52 23.06
CA ASP A 41 22.86 -11.99 22.10
C ASP A 41 23.53 -13.09 21.24
N ARG A 42 23.12 -14.36 21.43
CA ARG A 42 23.68 -15.52 20.75
C ARG A 42 22.63 -16.39 20.11
N PHE A 43 22.91 -16.88 18.91
CA PHE A 43 22.05 -17.84 18.23
C PHE A 43 21.96 -19.14 19.02
N ALA A 44 20.73 -19.57 19.30
CA ALA A 44 20.49 -20.77 20.09
C ALA A 44 20.51 -22.06 19.27
N TYR A 45 20.29 -21.99 17.94
CA TYR A 45 20.08 -23.14 17.06
C TYR A 45 19.02 -24.12 17.58
N ASP A 46 18.03 -23.58 18.28
CA ASP A 46 16.96 -24.37 18.92
C ASP A 46 15.74 -24.44 17.99
N LEU A 47 15.60 -25.57 17.29
CA LEU A 47 14.47 -25.82 16.39
C LEU A 47 13.12 -25.98 17.09
N ALA A 48 13.10 -26.08 18.43
CA ALA A 48 11.86 -26.09 19.19
C ALA A 48 11.32 -24.68 19.48
N ARG A 49 12.12 -23.65 19.28
CA ARG A 49 11.64 -22.26 19.37
C ARG A 49 10.85 -21.91 18.14
N GLU A 50 9.69 -21.32 18.33
CA GLU A 50 8.83 -20.85 17.24
C GLU A 50 9.45 -19.66 16.51
N THR A 51 10.13 -18.77 17.23
CA THR A 51 10.81 -17.59 16.70
C THR A 51 12.13 -17.32 17.42
N GLU A 52 13.17 -16.95 16.69
CA GLU A 52 14.47 -16.56 17.23
C GLU A 52 14.72 -15.05 16.98
N PHE A 53 14.36 -14.54 15.81
CA PHE A 53 14.55 -13.15 15.42
C PHE A 53 13.32 -12.28 15.73
N GLN A 54 13.55 -10.99 15.99
CA GLN A 54 12.46 -10.03 16.23
C GLN A 54 11.52 -9.90 15.02
N VAL A 55 12.05 -9.97 13.79
CA VAL A 55 11.23 -9.92 12.58
C VAL A 55 10.27 -11.10 12.48
N GLU A 56 10.71 -12.31 12.86
CA GLU A 56 9.85 -13.51 12.88
C GLU A 56 8.68 -13.32 13.84
N SER A 57 8.96 -12.91 15.09
CA SER A 57 7.95 -12.64 16.09
C SER A 57 6.95 -11.56 15.64
N TYR A 58 7.45 -10.49 15.04
CA TYR A 58 6.60 -9.44 14.48
C TYR A 58 5.65 -9.97 13.41
N LEU A 59 6.18 -10.75 12.45
CA LEU A 59 5.36 -11.30 11.36
C LEU A 59 4.33 -12.31 11.87
N HIS A 60 4.73 -13.21 12.77
CA HIS A 60 3.81 -14.15 13.42
C HIS A 60 2.70 -13.44 14.19
N TYR A 61 3.03 -12.39 14.95
CA TYR A 61 2.05 -11.57 15.65
C TYR A 61 1.04 -10.93 14.68
N GLN A 62 1.52 -10.34 13.59
CA GLN A 62 0.66 -9.70 12.59
C GLN A 62 -0.26 -10.72 11.89
N GLY A 63 0.29 -11.88 11.53
CA GLY A 63 -0.48 -12.96 10.95
C GLY A 63 -1.59 -13.45 11.87
N LYS A 64 -1.26 -13.71 13.16
CA LYS A 64 -2.23 -14.15 14.17
C LYS A 64 -3.36 -13.13 14.39
N ARG A 65 -3.00 -11.84 14.57
CA ARG A 65 -3.97 -10.76 14.75
C ARG A 65 -4.90 -10.60 13.54
N PHE A 66 -4.40 -10.84 12.34
CA PHE A 66 -5.22 -10.76 11.14
C PHE A 66 -6.26 -11.88 11.07
N VAL A 67 -5.88 -13.11 11.37
CA VAL A 67 -6.79 -14.27 11.42
C VAL A 67 -7.94 -14.07 12.41
N GLU A 68 -7.71 -13.36 13.50
CA GLU A 68 -8.73 -13.10 14.53
C GLU A 68 -9.83 -12.13 14.05
N ARG A 69 -9.53 -11.26 13.08
CA ARG A 69 -10.41 -10.15 12.66
C ARG A 69 -10.84 -10.17 11.20
N PHE A 70 -10.23 -11.02 10.38
CA PHE A 70 -10.49 -11.03 8.95
C PHE A 70 -10.96 -12.40 8.46
N ASP A 71 -11.92 -12.38 7.55
CA ASP A 71 -12.49 -13.58 6.95
C ASP A 71 -11.73 -13.98 5.66
N ALA A 72 -11.40 -15.26 5.54
CA ALA A 72 -10.63 -15.79 4.41
C ALA A 72 -11.38 -15.71 3.08
N ASN A 73 -12.71 -15.89 3.06
CA ASN A 73 -13.48 -15.75 1.83
C ASN A 73 -13.57 -14.29 1.39
N SER A 74 -13.76 -13.36 2.34
CA SER A 74 -13.71 -11.93 2.05
C SER A 74 -12.35 -11.53 1.47
N TYR A 75 -11.25 -12.06 2.03
CA TYR A 75 -9.91 -11.84 1.48
C TYR A 75 -9.81 -12.31 0.02
N LEU A 76 -10.25 -13.54 -0.27
CA LEU A 76 -10.23 -14.10 -1.62
C LEU A 76 -11.11 -13.31 -2.60
N TYR A 77 -12.31 -12.88 -2.18
CA TYR A 77 -13.18 -12.07 -3.02
C TYR A 77 -12.60 -10.69 -3.33
N LEU A 78 -12.02 -10.02 -2.32
CA LEU A 78 -11.39 -8.71 -2.51
C LEU A 78 -10.17 -8.79 -3.42
N THR A 79 -9.27 -9.77 -3.22
CA THR A 79 -8.12 -9.96 -4.11
C THR A 79 -8.57 -10.27 -5.53
N ARG A 80 -9.57 -11.13 -5.70
CA ARG A 80 -10.10 -11.47 -7.02
C ARG A 80 -10.76 -10.26 -7.72
N ALA A 81 -11.46 -9.43 -6.97
CA ALA A 81 -12.05 -8.20 -7.51
C ALA A 81 -10.97 -7.22 -8.00
N MET A 82 -9.85 -7.11 -7.25
CA MET A 82 -8.69 -6.31 -7.68
C MET A 82 -7.99 -6.91 -8.90
N ASP A 83 -7.78 -8.24 -8.92
CA ASP A 83 -7.16 -8.94 -10.05
C ASP A 83 -7.95 -8.80 -11.36
N TYR A 84 -9.28 -8.70 -11.27
CA TYR A 84 -10.16 -8.57 -12.45
C TYR A 84 -10.41 -7.13 -12.85
N PHE A 85 -10.01 -6.17 -12.03
CA PHE A 85 -10.20 -4.77 -12.36
C PHE A 85 -9.18 -4.34 -13.42
N ASP A 86 -9.71 -3.96 -14.58
CA ASP A 86 -8.92 -3.37 -15.68
C ASP A 86 -9.71 -2.19 -16.25
N LEU A 87 -9.20 -0.99 -15.94
CA LEU A 87 -9.81 0.26 -16.36
C LEU A 87 -9.71 0.44 -17.88
N SER A 88 -8.59 0.01 -18.48
CA SER A 88 -8.37 0.10 -19.92
C SER A 88 -9.32 -0.81 -20.68
N ALA A 89 -9.47 -2.06 -20.26
CA ALA A 89 -10.37 -3.02 -20.91
C ALA A 89 -11.84 -2.56 -20.85
N SER A 90 -12.22 -1.86 -19.77
CA SER A 90 -13.60 -1.35 -19.60
C SER A 90 -13.90 -0.12 -20.46
N HIS A 91 -12.88 0.65 -20.89
CA HIS A 91 -13.04 1.96 -21.51
C HIS A 91 -12.21 2.16 -22.80
N GLY A 92 -11.52 1.13 -23.29
CA GLY A 92 -10.66 1.18 -24.47
C GLY A 92 -9.21 1.54 -24.16
N SER A 93 -8.99 2.56 -23.34
CA SER A 93 -7.66 2.97 -22.90
C SER A 93 -7.73 3.75 -21.58
N LEU A 94 -6.60 3.94 -20.88
CA LEU A 94 -6.54 4.80 -19.70
C LEU A 94 -6.92 6.26 -20.00
N PRO A 95 -6.41 6.92 -21.08
CA PRO A 95 -6.85 8.26 -21.42
C PRO A 95 -8.36 8.37 -21.69
N GLU A 96 -8.95 7.38 -22.37
CA GLU A 96 -10.41 7.36 -22.60
C GLU A 96 -11.19 7.19 -21.30
N ALA A 97 -10.71 6.38 -20.36
CA ALA A 97 -11.31 6.25 -19.05
C ALA A 97 -11.27 7.59 -18.28
N PHE A 98 -10.10 8.24 -18.26
CA PHE A 98 -9.92 9.51 -17.54
C PHE A 98 -10.61 10.71 -18.23
N SER A 99 -10.87 10.64 -19.51
CA SER A 99 -11.63 11.70 -20.22
C SER A 99 -13.07 11.85 -19.71
N ARG A 100 -13.58 10.88 -18.97
CA ARG A 100 -14.95 10.83 -18.43
C ARG A 100 -15.12 11.56 -17.10
N THR A 101 -14.09 12.16 -16.57
CA THR A 101 -14.14 12.90 -15.30
C THR A 101 -13.53 14.30 -15.47
N ASP A 102 -14.07 15.26 -14.76
CA ASP A 102 -13.52 16.63 -14.67
C ASP A 102 -12.82 16.87 -13.31
N ALA A 103 -12.54 15.81 -12.57
CA ALA A 103 -11.81 15.91 -11.31
C ALA A 103 -10.38 16.41 -11.53
N ARG A 104 -9.88 17.15 -10.55
CA ARG A 104 -8.46 17.48 -10.41
C ARG A 104 -7.76 16.35 -9.68
N PHE A 105 -6.52 16.04 -10.06
CA PHE A 105 -5.77 14.92 -9.52
C PHE A 105 -4.50 15.40 -8.84
N LEU A 106 -4.26 14.89 -7.63
CA LEU A 106 -2.96 14.92 -6.98
C LEU A 106 -2.46 13.50 -6.84
N VAL A 107 -1.40 13.17 -7.56
CA VAL A 107 -0.74 11.87 -7.51
C VAL A 107 0.56 12.02 -6.74
N VAL A 108 0.73 11.23 -5.69
CA VAL A 108 1.94 11.22 -4.86
C VAL A 108 2.51 9.81 -4.86
N SER A 109 3.83 9.69 -5.05
CA SER A 109 4.54 8.42 -4.93
C SER A 109 5.79 8.57 -4.07
N TYR A 110 6.33 7.44 -3.61
CA TYR A 110 7.55 7.38 -2.79
C TYR A 110 8.59 6.49 -3.47
N THR A 111 9.84 6.91 -3.47
CA THR A 111 10.91 6.27 -4.24
C THR A 111 11.16 4.82 -3.88
N THR A 112 10.95 4.44 -2.60
CA THR A 112 11.17 3.08 -2.11
C THR A 112 9.90 2.24 -1.99
N ASP A 113 8.75 2.76 -2.45
CA ASP A 113 7.50 1.99 -2.52
C ASP A 113 7.57 0.98 -3.67
N TRP A 114 7.76 -0.28 -3.33
CA TRP A 114 7.81 -1.37 -4.29
C TRP A 114 6.50 -2.16 -4.41
N LEU A 115 5.54 -1.86 -3.53
CA LEU A 115 4.16 -2.35 -3.63
C LEU A 115 3.38 -1.58 -4.70
N PHE A 116 3.48 -0.24 -4.66
CA PHE A 116 2.96 0.67 -5.68
C PHE A 116 4.10 1.54 -6.24
N PRO A 117 4.93 0.97 -7.10
CA PRO A 117 6.12 1.66 -7.59
C PRO A 117 5.76 2.91 -8.41
N THR A 118 6.63 3.91 -8.33
CA THR A 118 6.46 5.20 -9.03
C THR A 118 6.22 5.03 -10.54
N SER A 119 6.69 3.96 -11.16
CA SER A 119 6.40 3.66 -12.58
C SER A 119 4.92 3.57 -12.87
N GLY A 120 4.14 2.91 -12.00
CA GLY A 120 2.68 2.85 -12.13
C GLY A 120 2.01 4.20 -11.93
N SER A 121 2.49 5.01 -10.97
CA SER A 121 2.00 6.38 -10.77
C SER A 121 2.26 7.25 -12.00
N ARG A 122 3.44 7.13 -12.62
CA ARG A 122 3.78 7.85 -13.86
C ARG A 122 2.92 7.44 -15.05
N GLU A 123 2.55 6.16 -15.15
CA GLU A 123 1.61 5.68 -16.17
C GLU A 123 0.24 6.34 -16.02
N VAL A 124 -0.29 6.39 -14.80
CA VAL A 124 -1.55 7.09 -14.48
C VAL A 124 -1.45 8.58 -14.82
N VAL A 125 -0.36 9.24 -14.43
CA VAL A 125 -0.13 10.67 -14.72
C VAL A 125 -0.05 10.93 -16.21
N SER A 126 0.68 10.11 -16.98
CA SER A 126 0.75 10.23 -18.44
C SER A 126 -0.64 10.14 -19.07
N ALA A 127 -1.44 9.16 -18.66
CA ALA A 127 -2.79 8.98 -19.17
C ALA A 127 -3.73 10.14 -18.80
N LEU A 128 -3.58 10.74 -17.63
CA LEU A 128 -4.33 11.94 -17.22
C LEU A 128 -3.96 13.15 -18.08
N VAL A 129 -2.67 13.34 -18.37
CA VAL A 129 -2.19 14.41 -19.26
C VAL A 129 -2.72 14.20 -20.67
N ASP A 130 -2.64 12.99 -21.21
CA ASP A 130 -3.16 12.64 -22.53
C ASP A 130 -4.68 12.85 -22.63
N ALA A 131 -5.39 12.65 -21.55
CA ALA A 131 -6.83 12.93 -21.43
C ALA A 131 -7.15 14.43 -21.22
N GLY A 132 -6.14 15.31 -21.11
CA GLY A 132 -6.31 16.74 -20.85
C GLY A 132 -6.83 17.04 -19.44
N ARG A 133 -6.52 16.20 -18.46
CA ARG A 133 -6.95 16.39 -17.06
C ARG A 133 -5.96 17.24 -16.28
N ASP A 134 -6.48 17.99 -15.31
CA ASP A 134 -5.66 18.76 -14.37
C ASP A 134 -5.02 17.79 -13.37
N VAL A 135 -3.72 17.59 -13.50
CA VAL A 135 -2.95 16.66 -12.64
C VAL A 135 -1.69 17.30 -12.10
N THR A 136 -1.50 17.15 -10.80
CA THR A 136 -0.25 17.46 -10.10
C THR A 136 0.42 16.14 -9.69
N PHE A 137 1.70 15.97 -10.02
CA PHE A 137 2.47 14.78 -9.65
C PHE A 137 3.68 15.14 -8.81
N LEU A 138 3.85 14.41 -7.71
CA LEU A 138 4.99 14.54 -6.80
C LEU A 138 5.56 13.17 -6.47
N GLU A 139 6.89 13.08 -6.54
CA GLU A 139 7.66 11.91 -6.12
C GLU A 139 8.52 12.31 -4.93
N PHE A 140 8.32 11.67 -3.80
CA PHE A 140 9.07 11.94 -2.59
C PHE A 140 10.13 10.87 -2.35
N ASP A 141 11.31 11.31 -1.97
CA ASP A 141 12.33 10.40 -1.49
C ASP A 141 12.04 10.05 -0.02
N SER A 142 11.87 8.75 0.25
CA SER A 142 11.60 8.25 1.59
C SER A 142 12.10 6.81 1.73
N PRO A 143 12.74 6.46 2.85
CA PRO A 143 13.20 5.11 3.10
C PRO A 143 12.11 4.16 3.64
N PHE A 144 10.86 4.61 3.81
CA PHE A 144 9.83 3.87 4.53
C PHE A 144 8.94 2.98 3.67
N GLY A 145 9.21 2.88 2.36
CA GLY A 145 8.42 2.03 1.45
C GLY A 145 6.99 2.53 1.30
N HIS A 146 6.04 1.61 1.18
CA HIS A 146 4.62 1.94 1.08
C HIS A 146 4.09 2.67 2.32
N ASP A 147 4.58 2.33 3.51
CA ASP A 147 4.15 2.97 4.76
C ASP A 147 4.60 4.44 4.89
N ALA A 148 5.39 4.96 3.95
CA ALA A 148 5.86 6.36 3.96
C ALA A 148 4.71 7.37 4.12
N PHE A 149 3.58 7.17 3.48
CA PHE A 149 2.41 8.06 3.59
C PHE A 149 1.80 8.11 5.00
N LEU A 150 2.06 7.08 5.82
CA LEU A 150 1.65 7.03 7.23
C LEU A 150 2.68 7.63 8.18
N ILE A 151 3.91 7.82 7.73
CA ILE A 151 5.05 8.25 8.55
C ILE A 151 5.42 9.69 8.23
N GLU A 152 5.50 10.04 6.95
CA GLU A 152 5.91 11.35 6.42
C GLU A 152 4.76 12.37 6.43
N HIS A 153 4.11 12.52 7.58
CA HIS A 153 2.89 13.34 7.71
C HIS A 153 3.08 14.81 7.29
N ASP A 154 4.20 15.43 7.67
CA ASP A 154 4.44 16.84 7.38
C ASP A 154 4.69 17.08 5.90
N GLN A 155 5.42 16.17 5.25
CA GLN A 155 5.68 16.21 3.83
C GLN A 155 4.37 16.07 3.03
N LEU A 156 3.56 15.06 3.36
CA LEU A 156 2.28 14.81 2.71
C LEU A 156 1.29 15.97 2.96
N ARG A 157 1.21 16.46 4.20
CA ARG A 157 0.36 17.60 4.55
C ARG A 157 0.74 18.86 3.78
N GLY A 158 2.05 19.09 3.58
CA GLY A 158 2.58 20.24 2.84
C GLY A 158 2.11 20.33 1.39
N VAL A 159 1.63 19.23 0.81
CA VAL A 159 1.13 19.19 -0.57
C VAL A 159 -0.38 18.97 -0.65
N VAL A 160 -0.94 18.15 0.21
CA VAL A 160 -2.39 17.87 0.21
C VAL A 160 -3.20 19.07 0.63
N ALA A 161 -2.78 19.79 1.69
CA ALA A 161 -3.54 20.93 2.17
C ALA A 161 -3.64 22.07 1.12
N PRO A 162 -2.54 22.55 0.50
CA PRO A 162 -2.62 23.56 -0.56
C PRO A 162 -3.42 23.08 -1.78
N PHE A 163 -3.30 21.82 -2.18
CA PHE A 163 -4.06 21.28 -3.30
C PHE A 163 -5.58 21.34 -3.03
N LEU A 164 -6.02 20.97 -1.82
CA LEU A 164 -7.41 21.02 -1.42
C LEU A 164 -7.92 22.46 -1.32
N GLU A 165 -7.12 23.38 -0.76
CA GLU A 165 -7.47 24.82 -0.66
C GLU A 165 -7.65 25.45 -2.04
N GLN A 166 -6.71 25.22 -2.97
CA GLN A 166 -6.79 25.72 -4.34
C GLN A 166 -7.99 25.12 -5.09
N THR A 167 -8.26 23.83 -4.91
CA THR A 167 -9.40 23.17 -5.53
C THR A 167 -10.72 23.74 -5.01
N LEU A 168 -10.83 23.96 -3.70
CA LEU A 168 -12.01 24.54 -3.09
C LEU A 168 -12.25 25.98 -3.57
N HIS A 169 -11.18 26.78 -3.72
CA HIS A 169 -11.28 28.14 -4.24
C HIS A 169 -11.81 28.15 -5.67
N ALA A 170 -11.23 27.32 -6.55
CA ALA A 170 -11.65 27.20 -7.94
C ALA A 170 -13.12 26.76 -8.09
N VAL A 171 -13.60 25.83 -7.25
CA VAL A 171 -15.01 25.39 -7.26
C VAL A 171 -15.95 26.52 -6.85
N ARG A 172 -15.57 27.36 -5.89
CA ARG A 172 -16.39 28.51 -5.43
C ARG A 172 -16.51 29.59 -6.49
N GLU A 173 -15.41 29.91 -7.20
CA GLU A 173 -15.43 30.91 -8.27
C GLU A 173 -16.31 30.51 -9.46
N VAL A 174 -16.46 29.22 -9.75
CA VAL A 174 -17.34 28.71 -10.83
C VAL A 174 -18.82 28.73 -10.40
N SER A 175 -19.10 28.79 -9.09
CA SER A 175 -20.44 28.72 -8.54
C SER A 175 -21.06 30.10 -8.29
N GLU A 176 -20.29 31.21 -8.46
CA GLU A 176 -20.72 32.62 -8.43
C GLU A 176 -20.93 33.13 -9.85
#